data_d245894e8107425f12a2c9fc6fd0a9b3
#
_entry.id   d245894e8107425f12a2c9fc6fd0a9b3
#
_cell.length_a   1.000
_cell.length_b   1.000
_cell.length_c   1.000
_cell.angle_alpha   90.00
_cell.angle_beta   90.00
_cell.angle_gamma   90.00
#
_symmetry.space_group_name_H-M   'P 1'
#
loop_
_entity.id
_entity.type
_entity.pdbx_description
1 polymer ?
#
loop_
_entity_poly.entity_id
_entity_poly.type
_entity_poly.pdbx_seq_one_letter_code
_entity_poly.pdbx_strand_id
1 'polypeptide(L)'
;MAKEVDSIHLLSCAIEASLGNDFPAFAFRLPGEDGFYWGACEPDRLMTLADGVFPERQEGFFFAPFEEGELPRYFFPVKIQRAEEISLEALNYEAGQTLANLEIKPVDSSFEQYEKQVNTLVAAMSRKEIKKAVLSRTVTLNRPVVSDGQLFFRLAAKYDSAFVSWVNVPGVGQWIGATPETLLDCDGVSLTTMALAGTRKAGAKEPWGQKEQEEQQIVTDYISKVFRDKGLEPIIGERFSRKAGQVEHLCTPISLKVGSANGRLAEILSALHPTPAVGGYPKELAMEWIRRVESHERRYYGGYLGPM
;
A
#
# COMPACT_ATOMS: atom_id res chain seq x y z
N MET A 1 -4.94 -5.19 -29.03
CA MET A 1 -3.56 -5.66 -29.33
C MET A 1 -2.63 -4.53 -29.79
N ALA A 2 -2.79 -3.88 -30.97
CA ALA A 2 -1.86 -2.83 -31.40
C ALA A 2 -1.84 -1.61 -30.43
N LYS A 3 -3.00 -1.05 -30.05
CA LYS A 3 -3.10 0.05 -29.08
C LYS A 3 -2.60 -0.29 -27.68
N GLU A 4 -2.71 -1.51 -27.25
CA GLU A 4 -2.26 -2.00 -25.94
C GLU A 4 -0.74 -2.15 -25.89
N VAL A 5 -0.12 -2.60 -26.96
CA VAL A 5 1.35 -2.64 -27.11
C VAL A 5 1.92 -1.22 -27.11
N ASP A 6 1.22 -0.26 -27.73
CA ASP A 6 1.64 1.15 -27.73
C ASP A 6 1.55 1.76 -26.33
N SER A 7 0.49 1.50 -25.56
CA SER A 7 0.32 2.05 -24.21
C SER A 7 1.35 1.51 -23.20
N ILE A 8 1.66 0.20 -23.28
CA ILE A 8 2.71 -0.43 -22.47
C ILE A 8 4.07 0.19 -22.77
N HIS A 9 4.38 0.39 -24.04
CA HIS A 9 5.63 1.02 -24.46
C HIS A 9 5.71 2.48 -24.00
N LEU A 10 4.66 3.27 -24.19
CA LEU A 10 4.59 4.67 -23.77
C LEU A 10 4.79 4.80 -22.25
N LEU A 11 4.09 3.99 -21.46
CA LEU A 11 4.24 4.02 -20.00
C LEU A 11 5.63 3.57 -19.55
N SER A 12 6.22 2.56 -20.20
CA SER A 12 7.61 2.17 -19.91
C SER A 12 8.59 3.30 -20.17
N CYS A 13 8.45 3.98 -21.32
CA CYS A 13 9.27 5.15 -21.63
C CYS A 13 9.07 6.29 -20.63
N ALA A 14 7.84 6.54 -20.19
CA ALA A 14 7.53 7.57 -19.21
C ALA A 14 8.17 7.28 -17.84
N ILE A 15 8.12 6.02 -17.37
CA ILE A 15 8.80 5.57 -16.15
C ILE A 15 10.31 5.84 -16.26
N GLU A 16 10.97 5.39 -17.33
CA GLU A 16 12.41 5.58 -17.51
C GLU A 16 12.78 7.07 -17.66
N ALA A 17 11.97 7.85 -18.39
CA ALA A 17 12.20 9.29 -18.55
C ALA A 17 12.09 10.04 -17.21
N SER A 18 11.11 9.67 -16.37
CA SER A 18 10.98 10.29 -15.04
C SER A 18 12.17 10.00 -14.13
N LEU A 19 12.74 8.79 -14.23
CA LEU A 19 13.96 8.42 -13.50
C LEU A 19 15.18 9.18 -14.00
N GLY A 20 15.34 9.29 -15.33
CA GLY A 20 16.46 10.01 -15.95
C GLY A 20 16.47 11.51 -15.67
N ASN A 21 15.31 12.10 -15.42
CA ASN A 21 15.11 13.53 -15.16
C ASN A 21 14.78 13.85 -13.69
N ASP A 22 14.83 12.86 -12.80
CA ASP A 22 14.55 13.01 -11.36
C ASP A 22 13.14 13.59 -11.06
N PHE A 23 12.13 13.19 -11.84
CA PHE A 23 10.75 13.62 -11.66
C PHE A 23 10.01 12.76 -10.63
N PRO A 24 9.27 13.38 -9.69
CA PRO A 24 8.25 12.67 -8.90
C PRO A 24 7.17 12.10 -9.83
N ALA A 25 6.96 10.79 -9.78
CA ALA A 25 6.04 10.12 -10.67
C ALA A 25 5.47 8.84 -10.06
N PHE A 26 4.34 8.42 -10.59
CA PHE A 26 3.72 7.14 -10.23
C PHE A 26 3.06 6.49 -11.43
N ALA A 27 2.98 5.18 -11.38
CA ALA A 27 2.16 4.36 -12.27
C ALA A 27 1.38 3.34 -11.45
N PHE A 28 0.18 2.99 -11.89
CA PHE A 28 -0.57 1.92 -11.24
C PHE A 28 -1.54 1.23 -12.19
N ARG A 29 -2.01 0.05 -11.76
CA ARG A 29 -3.12 -0.68 -12.33
C ARG A 29 -4.08 -1.08 -11.22
N LEU A 30 -5.36 -0.81 -11.41
CA LEU A 30 -6.42 -1.24 -10.49
C LEU A 30 -6.64 -2.76 -10.55
N PRO A 31 -7.09 -3.39 -9.45
CA PRO A 31 -7.36 -4.82 -9.41
C PRO A 31 -8.38 -5.27 -10.47
N GLY A 32 -8.00 -6.24 -11.30
CA GLY A 32 -8.87 -6.81 -12.35
C GLY A 32 -9.12 -5.90 -13.55
N GLU A 33 -8.44 -4.76 -13.66
CA GLU A 33 -8.49 -3.90 -14.84
C GLU A 33 -7.34 -4.19 -15.81
N ASP A 34 -7.58 -3.98 -17.10
CA ASP A 34 -6.56 -4.06 -18.15
C ASP A 34 -5.83 -2.72 -18.35
N GLY A 35 -6.41 -1.60 -17.86
CA GLY A 35 -5.90 -0.25 -18.02
C GLY A 35 -4.79 0.09 -17.04
N PHE A 36 -3.79 0.84 -17.53
CA PHE A 36 -2.72 1.41 -16.72
C PHE A 36 -2.92 2.92 -16.58
N TYR A 37 -2.49 3.44 -15.45
CA TYR A 37 -2.62 4.84 -15.08
C TYR A 37 -1.26 5.42 -14.74
N TRP A 38 -1.10 6.72 -14.98
CA TRP A 38 0.13 7.45 -14.84
C TRP A 38 -0.08 8.87 -14.33
N GLY A 39 0.91 9.39 -13.60
CA GLY A 39 1.03 10.81 -13.29
C GLY A 39 2.46 11.17 -12.90
N ALA A 40 2.86 12.37 -13.28
CA ALA A 40 4.13 12.96 -12.89
C ALA A 40 3.95 14.46 -12.66
N CYS A 41 4.74 15.04 -11.78
CA CYS A 41 4.75 16.47 -11.54
C CYS A 41 6.18 17.03 -11.47
N GLU A 42 6.30 18.33 -11.63
CA GLU A 42 7.55 19.02 -11.34
C GLU A 42 7.90 18.85 -9.85
N PRO A 43 9.19 18.73 -9.50
CA PRO A 43 9.62 18.48 -8.11
C PRO A 43 9.10 19.50 -7.10
N ASP A 44 8.97 20.76 -7.49
CA ASP A 44 8.44 21.85 -6.65
C ASP A 44 6.92 21.80 -6.45
N ARG A 45 6.21 21.02 -7.25
CA ARG A 45 4.77 20.77 -7.11
C ARG A 45 4.44 19.57 -6.24
N LEU A 46 5.40 18.69 -5.98
CA LEU A 46 5.17 17.57 -5.06
C LEU A 46 4.88 18.10 -3.66
N MET A 47 3.72 17.78 -3.14
CA MET A 47 3.30 18.27 -1.83
C MET A 47 3.75 17.30 -0.73
N THR A 48 4.34 17.86 0.33
CA THR A 48 4.55 17.16 1.60
C THR A 48 3.42 17.53 2.54
N LEU A 49 2.68 16.54 3.03
CA LEU A 49 1.52 16.75 3.87
C LEU A 49 1.81 16.42 5.34
N ALA A 50 1.36 17.27 6.25
CA ALA A 50 1.33 16.97 7.68
C ALA A 50 0.28 15.87 7.98
N ASP A 51 0.44 15.21 9.15
CA ASP A 51 -0.48 14.16 9.57
C ASP A 51 -1.93 14.67 9.66
N GLY A 52 -2.86 13.85 9.21
CA GLY A 52 -4.28 14.18 9.19
C GLY A 52 -4.69 15.23 8.13
N VAL A 53 -3.76 15.82 7.37
CA VAL A 53 -4.06 16.77 6.31
C VAL A 53 -4.29 16.03 4.99
N PHE A 54 -5.42 16.33 4.32
CA PHE A 54 -5.75 15.86 2.98
C PHE A 54 -6.11 17.03 2.11
N PRO A 55 -5.66 17.09 0.86
CA PRO A 55 -6.06 18.11 -0.09
C PRO A 55 -7.52 17.89 -0.49
N GLU A 56 -8.42 18.66 0.11
CA GLU A 56 -9.84 18.57 -0.18
C GLU A 56 -10.11 18.88 -1.66
N ARG A 57 -10.84 18.01 -2.35
CA ARG A 57 -11.31 18.19 -3.73
C ARG A 57 -10.22 18.37 -4.80
N GLN A 58 -9.02 17.89 -4.54
CA GLN A 58 -7.93 17.91 -5.51
C GLN A 58 -7.65 16.50 -6.01
N GLU A 59 -7.74 16.29 -7.31
CA GLU A 59 -7.33 15.04 -7.95
C GLU A 59 -5.82 14.85 -7.79
N GLY A 60 -5.39 13.61 -7.52
CA GLY A 60 -3.99 13.28 -7.38
C GLY A 60 -3.74 11.89 -6.86
N PHE A 61 -2.51 11.67 -6.39
CA PHE A 61 -2.09 10.38 -5.89
C PHE A 61 -1.36 10.52 -4.55
N PHE A 62 -1.74 9.68 -3.58
CA PHE A 62 -1.11 9.61 -2.27
C PHE A 62 -0.02 8.57 -2.21
N PHE A 63 1.04 8.89 -1.45
CA PHE A 63 2.06 7.94 -1.04
C PHE A 63 2.46 8.23 0.41
N ALA A 64 2.07 7.34 1.31
CA ALA A 64 2.17 7.54 2.75
C ALA A 64 2.95 6.42 3.46
N PRO A 65 3.73 6.75 4.51
CA PRO A 65 4.53 5.80 5.26
C PRO A 65 3.69 4.86 6.13
N PHE A 66 4.33 3.83 6.66
CA PHE A 66 3.73 2.91 7.61
C PHE A 66 3.38 3.58 8.95
N GLU A 67 4.24 4.45 9.45
CA GLU A 67 4.01 5.24 10.66
C GLU A 67 3.93 6.72 10.33
N GLU A 68 2.88 7.37 10.81
CA GLU A 68 2.72 8.82 10.72
C GLU A 68 3.76 9.51 11.63
N GLY A 69 4.24 10.69 11.22
CA GLY A 69 5.16 11.51 12.00
C GLY A 69 6.66 11.18 11.80
N GLU A 70 7.02 10.02 11.30
CA GLU A 70 8.44 9.67 11.08
C GLU A 70 8.95 10.07 9.70
N LEU A 71 8.11 9.91 8.68
CA LEU A 71 8.43 10.24 7.27
C LEU A 71 7.30 11.06 6.65
N PRO A 72 7.65 11.89 5.65
CA PRO A 72 6.65 12.70 4.96
C PRO A 72 5.61 11.84 4.23
N ARG A 73 4.36 12.30 4.24
CA ARG A 73 3.34 11.85 3.31
C ARG A 73 3.41 12.71 2.06
N TYR A 74 3.46 12.07 0.92
CA TYR A 74 3.52 12.75 -0.38
C TYR A 74 2.15 12.74 -1.05
N PHE A 75 1.84 13.85 -1.69
CA PHE A 75 0.70 13.99 -2.58
C PHE A 75 1.18 14.57 -3.91
N PHE A 76 0.84 13.90 -4.97
CA PHE A 76 1.11 14.30 -6.34
C PHE A 76 -0.14 15.01 -6.87
N PRO A 77 -0.17 16.35 -6.93
CA PRO A 77 -1.35 17.13 -7.33
C PRO A 77 -1.48 17.20 -8.86
N VAL A 78 -1.76 16.08 -9.48
CA VAL A 78 -1.82 15.94 -10.94
C VAL A 78 -3.09 15.23 -11.36
N LYS A 79 -3.56 15.57 -12.56
CA LYS A 79 -4.59 14.78 -13.23
C LYS A 79 -4.00 13.42 -13.59
N ILE A 80 -4.70 12.38 -13.17
CA ILE A 80 -4.31 11.00 -13.45
C ILE A 80 -4.70 10.69 -14.90
N GLN A 81 -3.73 10.24 -15.70
CA GLN A 81 -3.88 9.93 -17.11
C GLN A 81 -3.91 8.41 -17.33
N ARG A 82 -4.63 7.98 -18.34
CA ARG A 82 -4.47 6.62 -18.86
C ARG A 82 -3.17 6.52 -19.66
N ALA A 83 -2.55 5.34 -19.68
CA ALA A 83 -1.27 5.14 -20.34
C ALA A 83 -1.29 5.51 -21.84
N GLU A 84 -2.41 5.35 -22.52
CA GLU A 84 -2.61 5.75 -23.93
C GLU A 84 -2.69 7.27 -24.15
N GLU A 85 -2.81 8.06 -23.09
CA GLU A 85 -2.89 9.53 -23.14
C GLU A 85 -1.56 10.21 -22.82
N ILE A 86 -0.50 9.43 -22.51
CA ILE A 86 0.81 9.95 -22.11
C ILE A 86 1.47 10.71 -23.26
N SER A 87 1.91 11.94 -22.98
CA SER A 87 2.79 12.70 -23.85
C SER A 87 4.23 12.68 -23.31
N LEU A 88 5.13 12.04 -24.04
CA LEU A 88 6.55 11.98 -23.66
C LEU A 88 7.26 13.35 -23.78
N GLU A 89 6.73 14.27 -24.59
CA GLU A 89 7.28 15.62 -24.75
C GLU A 89 7.19 16.41 -23.43
N ALA A 90 6.14 16.18 -22.65
CA ALA A 90 5.96 16.83 -21.35
C ALA A 90 6.97 16.38 -20.27
N LEU A 91 7.71 15.28 -20.51
CA LEU A 91 8.71 14.74 -19.59
C LEU A 91 10.14 15.20 -19.92
N ASN A 92 10.33 15.95 -21.01
CA ASN A 92 11.62 16.53 -21.41
C ASN A 92 11.88 17.87 -20.65
N TYR A 93 11.99 17.79 -19.33
CA TYR A 93 12.37 18.93 -18.50
C TYR A 93 13.87 18.88 -18.21
N GLU A 94 14.55 20.03 -18.26
CA GLU A 94 15.95 20.11 -17.81
C GLU A 94 16.00 19.86 -16.30
N ALA A 95 16.80 18.87 -15.89
CA ALA A 95 16.92 18.44 -14.50
C ALA A 95 17.21 19.63 -13.58
N GLY A 96 16.25 19.96 -12.74
CA GLY A 96 16.42 20.86 -11.60
C GLY A 96 17.35 20.28 -10.54
N GLN A 97 17.61 21.03 -9.48
CA GLN A 97 18.51 20.60 -8.40
C GLN A 97 18.08 19.23 -7.85
N THR A 98 18.96 18.26 -7.95
CA THR A 98 18.81 16.92 -7.38
C THR A 98 18.53 17.04 -5.88
N LEU A 99 17.39 16.52 -5.42
CA LEU A 99 17.11 16.39 -4.00
C LEU A 99 18.14 15.46 -3.36
N ALA A 100 18.57 15.78 -2.13
CA ALA A 100 19.59 15.00 -1.44
C ALA A 100 19.16 13.53 -1.35
N ASN A 101 19.98 12.63 -1.89
CA ASN A 101 19.74 11.19 -1.79
C ASN A 101 19.78 10.75 -0.31
N LEU A 102 18.67 10.23 0.18
CA LEU A 102 18.65 9.52 1.45
C LEU A 102 19.44 8.20 1.30
N GLU A 103 20.57 8.14 1.95
CA GLU A 103 21.42 6.94 1.94
C GLU A 103 20.68 5.81 2.67
N ILE A 104 20.10 4.89 1.92
CA ILE A 104 19.44 3.70 2.49
C ILE A 104 20.53 2.67 2.74
N LYS A 105 20.85 2.42 4.01
CA LYS A 105 21.68 1.27 4.38
C LYS A 105 20.79 0.02 4.42
N PRO A 106 20.99 -0.95 3.52
CA PRO A 106 20.23 -2.19 3.58
C PRO A 106 20.56 -2.93 4.88
N VAL A 107 19.54 -3.33 5.61
CA VAL A 107 19.66 -4.16 6.80
C VAL A 107 18.98 -5.48 6.50
N ASP A 108 19.76 -6.50 6.14
CA ASP A 108 19.24 -7.83 5.91
C ASP A 108 19.02 -8.54 7.23
N SER A 109 17.85 -9.12 7.39
CA SER A 109 17.55 -10.00 8.52
C SER A 109 17.98 -11.42 8.20
N SER A 110 18.91 -12.00 8.97
CA SER A 110 19.22 -13.43 8.88
C SER A 110 18.01 -14.25 9.34
N PHE A 111 18.01 -15.54 8.99
CA PHE A 111 16.96 -16.46 9.44
C PHE A 111 16.88 -16.49 10.97
N GLU A 112 18.03 -16.61 11.65
CA GLU A 112 18.12 -16.70 13.11
C GLU A 112 17.64 -15.42 13.79
N GLN A 113 17.94 -14.26 13.20
CA GLN A 113 17.45 -12.97 13.70
C GLN A 113 15.93 -12.90 13.59
N TYR A 114 15.39 -13.27 12.41
CA TYR A 114 13.94 -13.27 12.18
C TYR A 114 13.22 -14.28 13.09
N GLU A 115 13.76 -15.49 13.27
CA GLU A 115 13.23 -16.50 14.20
C GLU A 115 13.18 -15.96 15.64
N LYS A 116 14.25 -15.32 16.10
CA LYS A 116 14.31 -14.69 17.42
C LYS A 116 13.25 -13.59 17.58
N GLN A 117 13.05 -12.78 16.55
CA GLN A 117 12.04 -11.73 16.50
C GLN A 117 10.62 -12.33 16.62
N VAL A 118 10.32 -13.36 15.82
CA VAL A 118 9.05 -14.11 15.88
C VAL A 118 8.82 -14.67 17.29
N ASN A 119 9.81 -15.36 17.86
CA ASN A 119 9.71 -15.98 19.19
C ASN A 119 9.48 -14.92 20.29
N THR A 120 10.05 -13.73 20.14
CA THR A 120 9.83 -12.60 21.07
C THR A 120 8.38 -12.14 21.04
N LEU A 121 7.79 -11.98 19.85
CA LEU A 121 6.37 -11.61 19.71
C LEU A 121 5.43 -12.72 20.19
N VAL A 122 5.74 -13.98 19.90
CA VAL A 122 4.97 -15.13 20.40
C VAL A 122 4.97 -15.17 21.93
N ALA A 123 6.11 -14.88 22.58
CA ALA A 123 6.18 -14.79 24.02
C ALA A 123 5.33 -13.63 24.59
N ALA A 124 5.31 -12.46 23.92
CA ALA A 124 4.45 -11.34 24.30
C ALA A 124 2.95 -11.71 24.16
N MET A 125 2.56 -12.41 23.09
CA MET A 125 1.20 -12.91 22.91
C MET A 125 0.83 -13.92 23.99
N SER A 126 1.73 -14.82 24.36
CA SER A 126 1.52 -15.82 25.44
C SER A 126 1.29 -15.14 26.80
N ARG A 127 1.94 -14.00 27.04
CA ARG A 127 1.71 -13.18 28.25
C ARG A 127 0.49 -12.27 28.13
N LYS A 128 -0.26 -12.33 27.02
CA LYS A 128 -1.46 -11.52 26.71
C LYS A 128 -1.19 -10.01 26.64
N GLU A 129 0.04 -9.60 26.38
CA GLU A 129 0.41 -8.20 26.19
C GLU A 129 -0.13 -7.66 24.84
N ILE A 130 -0.10 -8.51 23.82
CA ILE A 130 -0.69 -8.26 22.50
C ILE A 130 -1.45 -9.51 22.06
N LYS A 131 -2.40 -9.33 21.13
CA LYS A 131 -3.15 -10.46 20.54
C LYS A 131 -2.65 -10.81 19.14
N LYS A 132 -2.13 -9.83 18.42
CA LYS A 132 -1.64 -9.98 17.04
C LYS A 132 -0.53 -8.98 16.80
N ALA A 133 0.50 -9.39 16.09
CA ALA A 133 1.49 -8.52 15.46
C ALA A 133 1.93 -9.11 14.13
N VAL A 134 2.17 -8.25 13.16
CA VAL A 134 2.68 -8.63 11.83
C VAL A 134 4.11 -8.16 11.74
N LEU A 135 5.04 -9.10 11.67
CA LEU A 135 6.46 -8.84 11.56
C LEU A 135 6.89 -8.76 10.10
N SER A 136 7.68 -7.75 9.75
CA SER A 136 8.32 -7.63 8.44
C SER A 136 9.80 -7.97 8.50
N ARG A 137 10.40 -8.21 7.34
CA ARG A 137 11.85 -8.36 7.18
C ARG A 137 12.29 -7.77 5.86
N THR A 138 13.56 -7.41 5.77
CA THR A 138 14.22 -6.98 4.55
C THR A 138 15.18 -8.04 4.02
N VAL A 139 15.26 -8.13 2.70
CA VAL A 139 16.24 -8.95 1.99
C VAL A 139 16.80 -8.11 0.86
N THR A 140 18.13 -7.91 0.86
CA THR A 140 18.80 -7.22 -0.23
C THR A 140 18.98 -8.16 -1.41
N LEU A 141 18.56 -7.72 -2.58
CA LEU A 141 18.74 -8.42 -3.83
C LEU A 141 19.59 -7.58 -4.77
N ASN A 142 20.40 -8.23 -5.58
CA ASN A 142 21.03 -7.56 -6.70
C ASN A 142 19.96 -7.04 -7.65
N ARG A 143 20.10 -5.78 -8.09
CA ARG A 143 19.15 -5.19 -9.03
C ARG A 143 19.04 -6.08 -10.28
N PRO A 144 17.83 -6.50 -10.67
CA PRO A 144 17.67 -7.28 -11.89
C PRO A 144 18.10 -6.45 -13.11
N VAL A 145 18.60 -7.12 -14.15
CA VAL A 145 18.97 -6.50 -15.43
C VAL A 145 17.71 -6.24 -16.27
N VAL A 146 16.73 -5.56 -15.66
CA VAL A 146 15.49 -5.14 -16.32
C VAL A 146 15.16 -3.74 -15.87
N SER A 147 14.48 -2.98 -16.73
CA SER A 147 14.04 -1.64 -16.38
C SER A 147 12.89 -1.67 -15.37
N ASP A 148 12.64 -0.56 -14.69
CA ASP A 148 11.55 -0.42 -13.72
C ASP A 148 10.20 -0.60 -14.41
N GLY A 149 10.02 -0.06 -15.62
CA GLY A 149 8.82 -0.28 -16.43
C GLY A 149 8.58 -1.77 -16.73
N GLN A 150 9.64 -2.50 -17.13
CA GLN A 150 9.54 -3.94 -17.36
C GLN A 150 9.18 -4.70 -16.07
N LEU A 151 9.73 -4.30 -14.93
CA LEU A 151 9.42 -4.92 -13.65
C LEU A 151 7.96 -4.66 -13.25
N PHE A 152 7.48 -3.44 -13.42
CA PHE A 152 6.09 -3.06 -13.18
C PHE A 152 5.11 -3.92 -14.00
N PHE A 153 5.34 -4.05 -15.31
CA PHE A 153 4.47 -4.87 -16.17
C PHE A 153 4.53 -6.36 -15.85
N ARG A 154 5.70 -6.88 -15.46
CA ARG A 154 5.82 -8.27 -14.99
C ARG A 154 5.01 -8.53 -13.72
N LEU A 155 5.00 -7.59 -12.79
CA LEU A 155 4.15 -7.67 -11.59
C LEU A 155 2.67 -7.59 -11.96
N ALA A 156 2.30 -6.66 -12.84
CA ALA A 156 0.92 -6.52 -13.30
C ALA A 156 0.41 -7.80 -13.99
N ALA A 157 1.20 -8.39 -14.87
CA ALA A 157 0.85 -9.65 -15.52
C ALA A 157 0.76 -10.84 -14.56
N LYS A 158 1.54 -10.83 -13.47
CA LYS A 158 1.56 -11.92 -12.49
C LYS A 158 0.43 -11.84 -11.46
N TYR A 159 0.00 -10.63 -11.09
CA TYR A 159 -0.93 -10.40 -9.99
C TYR A 159 -2.17 -9.65 -10.47
N ASP A 160 -2.96 -10.32 -11.29
CA ASP A 160 -4.15 -9.76 -11.94
C ASP A 160 -5.14 -9.09 -10.97
N SER A 161 -5.44 -9.72 -9.85
CA SER A 161 -6.38 -9.22 -8.84
C SER A 161 -5.77 -8.29 -7.79
N ALA A 162 -4.53 -7.82 -7.99
CA ALA A 162 -3.86 -6.89 -7.08
C ALA A 162 -3.86 -5.45 -7.63
N PHE A 163 -3.83 -4.48 -6.72
CA PHE A 163 -3.39 -3.13 -7.03
C PHE A 163 -1.88 -3.18 -7.22
N VAL A 164 -1.43 -2.93 -8.45
CA VAL A 164 0.01 -2.90 -8.78
C VAL A 164 0.43 -1.46 -8.95
N SER A 165 1.51 -1.07 -8.29
CA SER A 165 2.00 0.30 -8.29
C SER A 165 3.50 0.38 -8.46
N TRP A 166 3.93 1.46 -9.06
CA TRP A 166 5.29 1.97 -9.09
C TRP A 166 5.26 3.44 -8.70
N VAL A 167 6.15 3.88 -7.82
CA VAL A 167 6.25 5.26 -7.34
C VAL A 167 7.71 5.66 -7.29
N ASN A 168 8.03 6.83 -7.82
CA ASN A 168 9.33 7.50 -7.70
C ASN A 168 9.16 8.81 -6.95
N VAL A 169 9.88 8.96 -5.84
CA VAL A 169 10.03 10.23 -5.14
C VAL A 169 11.52 10.55 -5.08
N PRO A 170 11.98 11.58 -5.81
CA PRO A 170 13.38 11.98 -5.79
C PRO A 170 13.92 12.20 -4.39
N GLY A 171 15.12 11.70 -4.10
CA GLY A 171 15.72 11.74 -2.77
C GLY A 171 15.16 10.76 -1.75
N VAL A 172 14.00 10.11 -2.02
CA VAL A 172 13.38 9.10 -1.14
C VAL A 172 13.56 7.69 -1.69
N GLY A 173 13.46 7.55 -3.01
CA GLY A 173 13.67 6.29 -3.72
C GLY A 173 12.46 5.84 -4.54
N GLN A 174 12.61 4.64 -5.10
CA GLN A 174 11.61 3.98 -5.93
C GLN A 174 10.94 2.86 -5.15
N TRP A 175 9.64 2.75 -5.32
CA TRP A 175 8.82 1.75 -4.67
C TRP A 175 7.96 1.04 -5.71
N ILE A 176 7.99 -0.28 -5.69
CA ILE A 176 7.18 -1.10 -6.58
C ILE A 176 6.52 -2.20 -5.77
N GLY A 177 5.24 -2.46 -6.03
CA GLY A 177 4.51 -3.44 -5.27
C GLY A 177 3.24 -3.92 -5.95
N ALA A 178 2.73 -5.02 -5.41
CA ALA A 178 1.42 -5.57 -5.74
C ALA A 178 0.71 -5.95 -4.44
N THR A 179 -0.44 -5.34 -4.16
CA THR A 179 -1.22 -5.59 -2.94
C THR A 179 -2.63 -6.04 -3.25
N PRO A 180 -3.13 -7.10 -2.59
CA PRO A 180 -4.53 -7.51 -2.70
C PRO A 180 -5.44 -6.72 -1.76
N GLU A 181 -4.89 -5.91 -0.85
CA GLU A 181 -5.62 -5.27 0.24
C GLU A 181 -6.01 -3.84 -0.13
N THR A 182 -7.30 -3.53 0.01
CA THR A 182 -7.84 -2.18 -0.14
C THR A 182 -8.06 -1.59 1.24
N LEU A 183 -7.33 -0.52 1.56
CA LEU A 183 -7.51 0.21 2.82
C LEU A 183 -8.81 1.00 2.82
N LEU A 184 -9.07 1.72 1.73
CA LEU A 184 -10.28 2.50 1.54
C LEU A 184 -10.51 2.73 0.04
N ASP A 185 -11.75 2.55 -0.40
CA ASP A 185 -12.19 2.83 -1.76
C ASP A 185 -13.52 3.56 -1.73
N CYS A 186 -13.70 4.55 -2.61
CA CYS A 186 -14.90 5.37 -2.69
C CYS A 186 -15.36 5.50 -4.14
N ASP A 187 -16.52 4.92 -4.45
CA ASP A 187 -17.15 4.99 -5.77
C ASP A 187 -18.13 6.18 -5.94
N GLY A 188 -18.17 7.09 -4.96
CA GLY A 188 -19.12 8.22 -4.91
C GLY A 188 -20.48 7.86 -4.27
N VAL A 189 -20.80 6.60 -4.08
CA VAL A 189 -22.03 6.09 -3.45
C VAL A 189 -21.72 5.40 -2.13
N SER A 190 -20.68 4.59 -2.14
CA SER A 190 -20.21 3.78 -1.01
C SER A 190 -18.76 4.05 -0.70
N LEU A 191 -18.41 3.99 0.57
CA LEU A 191 -17.06 3.91 1.06
C LEU A 191 -16.82 2.47 1.48
N THR A 192 -15.84 1.81 0.88
CA THR A 192 -15.58 0.39 1.11
C THR A 192 -14.17 0.15 1.62
N THR A 193 -14.02 -0.85 2.43
CA THR A 193 -12.75 -1.42 2.92
C THR A 193 -12.91 -2.92 3.06
N MET A 194 -11.83 -3.61 3.42
CA MET A 194 -11.88 -5.04 3.67
C MET A 194 -11.05 -5.43 4.89
N ALA A 195 -11.54 -6.41 5.63
CA ALA A 195 -10.74 -7.14 6.60
C ALA A 195 -10.09 -8.34 5.89
N LEU A 196 -8.80 -8.24 5.59
CA LEU A 196 -8.02 -9.26 4.89
C LEU A 196 -6.95 -9.80 5.84
N ALA A 197 -7.10 -11.04 6.31
CA ALA A 197 -6.11 -11.70 7.17
C ALA A 197 -6.34 -13.21 7.20
N GLY A 198 -5.43 -13.94 7.87
CA GLY A 198 -5.35 -15.38 7.72
C GLY A 198 -4.80 -15.74 6.34
N THR A 199 -3.82 -16.65 6.31
CA THR A 199 -3.12 -16.99 5.06
C THR A 199 -2.93 -18.50 4.97
N ARG A 200 -3.21 -19.03 3.79
CA ARG A 200 -2.86 -20.41 3.44
C ARG A 200 -2.46 -20.53 1.97
N LYS A 201 -1.93 -21.68 1.57
CA LYS A 201 -1.62 -21.94 0.17
C LYS A 201 -2.90 -21.93 -0.67
N ALA A 202 -2.88 -21.27 -1.82
CA ALA A 202 -4.03 -21.21 -2.71
C ALA A 202 -4.44 -22.61 -3.19
N GLY A 203 -5.76 -22.86 -3.17
CA GLY A 203 -6.35 -24.14 -3.57
C GLY A 203 -6.25 -25.25 -2.53
N ALA A 204 -5.91 -24.94 -1.27
CA ALA A 204 -6.02 -25.87 -0.16
C ALA A 204 -7.48 -26.32 0.00
N LYS A 205 -7.67 -27.63 0.16
CA LYS A 205 -9.02 -28.25 0.25
C LYS A 205 -9.55 -28.30 1.70
N GLU A 206 -8.67 -28.23 2.66
CA GLU A 206 -8.99 -28.28 4.08
C GLU A 206 -9.81 -27.03 4.46
N PRO A 207 -10.74 -27.13 5.45
CA PRO A 207 -11.37 -25.96 6.00
C PRO A 207 -10.35 -24.98 6.58
N TRP A 208 -10.69 -23.70 6.66
CA TRP A 208 -9.88 -22.71 7.37
C TRP A 208 -9.75 -23.09 8.84
N GLY A 209 -8.52 -23.05 9.36
CA GLY A 209 -8.23 -23.32 10.76
C GLY A 209 -8.80 -22.24 11.68
N GLN A 210 -8.96 -22.58 12.95
CA GLN A 210 -9.48 -21.65 13.97
C GLN A 210 -8.55 -20.42 14.10
N LYS A 211 -7.24 -20.63 14.06
CA LYS A 211 -6.25 -19.54 14.15
C LYS A 211 -6.46 -18.47 13.03
N GLU A 212 -6.59 -18.90 11.78
CA GLU A 212 -6.79 -17.99 10.64
C GLU A 212 -8.14 -17.27 10.73
N GLN A 213 -9.17 -17.96 11.21
CA GLN A 213 -10.49 -17.36 11.43
C GLN A 213 -10.46 -16.30 12.55
N GLU A 214 -9.81 -16.59 13.67
CA GLU A 214 -9.63 -15.64 14.78
C GLU A 214 -8.79 -14.44 14.36
N GLU A 215 -7.71 -14.67 13.62
CA GLU A 215 -6.85 -13.62 13.08
C GLU A 215 -7.63 -12.65 12.19
N GLN A 216 -8.45 -13.17 11.31
CA GLN A 216 -9.27 -12.36 10.41
C GLN A 216 -10.41 -11.64 11.17
N GLN A 217 -10.98 -12.29 12.20
CA GLN A 217 -12.01 -11.68 13.02
C GLN A 217 -11.50 -10.46 13.79
N ILE A 218 -10.25 -10.49 14.29
CA ILE A 218 -9.61 -9.33 14.93
C ILE A 218 -9.61 -8.12 13.99
N VAL A 219 -9.31 -8.32 12.70
CA VAL A 219 -9.28 -7.22 11.71
C VAL A 219 -10.70 -6.71 11.44
N THR A 220 -11.67 -7.60 11.29
CA THR A 220 -13.08 -7.23 11.10
C THR A 220 -13.62 -6.41 12.28
N ASP A 221 -13.36 -6.86 13.49
CA ASP A 221 -13.82 -6.20 14.72
C ASP A 221 -13.18 -4.83 14.88
N TYR A 222 -11.87 -4.73 14.59
CA TYR A 222 -11.13 -3.46 14.63
C TYR A 222 -11.73 -2.43 13.67
N ILE A 223 -11.87 -2.77 12.40
CA ILE A 223 -12.41 -1.87 11.38
C ILE A 223 -13.83 -1.44 11.75
N SER A 224 -14.67 -2.40 12.15
CA SER A 224 -16.04 -2.13 12.56
C SER A 224 -16.10 -1.22 13.79
N LYS A 225 -15.20 -1.41 14.75
CA LYS A 225 -15.09 -0.56 15.94
C LYS A 225 -14.67 0.86 15.56
N VAL A 226 -13.67 1.02 14.70
CA VAL A 226 -13.22 2.34 14.23
C VAL A 226 -14.38 3.13 13.62
N PHE A 227 -15.20 2.50 12.80
CA PHE A 227 -16.38 3.17 12.23
C PHE A 227 -17.41 3.54 13.29
N ARG A 228 -17.76 2.61 14.19
CA ARG A 228 -18.76 2.86 15.26
C ARG A 228 -18.30 3.94 16.24
N ASP A 229 -17.02 3.94 16.62
CA ASP A 229 -16.46 4.99 17.51
C ASP A 229 -16.58 6.40 16.90
N LYS A 230 -16.71 6.46 15.57
CA LYS A 230 -16.97 7.70 14.82
C LYS A 230 -18.45 7.94 14.52
N GLY A 231 -19.35 7.16 15.13
CA GLY A 231 -20.79 7.27 14.91
C GLY A 231 -21.25 6.80 13.53
N LEU A 232 -20.47 5.94 12.86
CA LEU A 232 -20.80 5.39 11.56
C LEU A 232 -21.20 3.91 11.71
N GLU A 233 -22.28 3.50 11.03
CA GLU A 233 -22.74 2.11 11.06
C GLU A 233 -22.25 1.33 9.83
N PRO A 234 -21.25 0.44 9.99
CA PRO A 234 -20.72 -0.36 8.89
C PRO A 234 -21.69 -1.50 8.52
N ILE A 235 -21.78 -1.75 7.23
CA ILE A 235 -22.39 -2.95 6.66
C ILE A 235 -21.28 -3.98 6.49
N ILE A 236 -21.37 -5.09 7.23
CA ILE A 236 -20.38 -6.17 7.20
C ILE A 236 -20.90 -7.24 6.24
N GLY A 237 -20.16 -7.52 5.17
CA GLY A 237 -20.49 -8.54 4.20
C GLY A 237 -20.12 -9.96 4.66
N GLU A 238 -20.42 -10.93 3.82
CA GLU A 238 -20.04 -12.33 4.06
C GLU A 238 -18.55 -12.54 3.90
N ARG A 239 -17.97 -13.39 4.77
CA ARG A 239 -16.57 -13.80 4.70
C ARG A 239 -16.36 -14.83 3.59
N PHE A 240 -15.33 -14.64 2.78
CA PHE A 240 -14.95 -15.56 1.71
C PHE A 240 -13.44 -15.72 1.60
N SER A 241 -12.99 -16.68 0.78
CA SER A 241 -11.55 -16.84 0.45
C SER A 241 -11.19 -15.98 -0.75
N ARG A 242 -10.20 -15.10 -0.60
CA ARG A 242 -9.66 -14.24 -1.67
C ARG A 242 -8.27 -14.72 -2.07
N LYS A 243 -8.10 -15.10 -3.33
CA LYS A 243 -6.80 -15.53 -3.87
C LYS A 243 -5.89 -14.31 -4.11
N ALA A 244 -4.64 -14.45 -3.72
CA ALA A 244 -3.56 -13.49 -3.93
C ALA A 244 -2.30 -14.22 -4.41
N GLY A 245 -2.17 -14.40 -5.72
CA GLY A 245 -1.07 -15.17 -6.30
C GLY A 245 -1.06 -16.65 -5.87
N GLN A 246 -0.04 -17.06 -5.14
CA GLN A 246 0.13 -18.45 -4.66
C GLN A 246 -0.51 -18.72 -3.29
N VAL A 247 -1.07 -17.71 -2.67
CA VAL A 247 -1.77 -17.82 -1.39
C VAL A 247 -3.22 -17.36 -1.51
N GLU A 248 -4.02 -17.67 -0.51
CA GLU A 248 -5.35 -17.11 -0.33
C GLU A 248 -5.53 -16.65 1.11
N HIS A 249 -6.37 -15.65 1.28
CA HIS A 249 -6.69 -15.03 2.54
C HIS A 249 -8.19 -15.11 2.82
N LEU A 250 -8.58 -15.06 4.08
CA LEU A 250 -9.94 -14.74 4.46
C LEU A 250 -10.20 -13.25 4.27
N CYS A 251 -11.29 -12.91 3.62
CA CYS A 251 -11.70 -11.56 3.30
C CYS A 251 -13.15 -11.31 3.73
N THR A 252 -13.39 -10.23 4.46
CA THR A 252 -14.72 -9.71 4.76
C THR A 252 -14.82 -8.29 4.24
N PRO A 253 -15.67 -7.99 3.25
CA PRO A 253 -15.91 -6.63 2.79
C PRO A 253 -16.70 -5.87 3.85
N ILE A 254 -16.36 -4.60 4.04
CA ILE A 254 -17.02 -3.69 4.98
C ILE A 254 -17.32 -2.41 4.25
N SER A 255 -18.55 -1.91 4.32
CA SER A 255 -18.96 -0.71 3.59
C SER A 255 -19.75 0.27 4.44
N LEU A 256 -19.70 1.53 4.01
CA LEU A 256 -20.49 2.65 4.53
C LEU A 256 -21.16 3.39 3.38
N LYS A 257 -22.31 4.01 3.60
CA LYS A 257 -22.89 4.97 2.65
C LYS A 257 -22.07 6.27 2.65
N VAL A 258 -21.67 6.78 1.50
CA VAL A 258 -20.82 7.98 1.35
C VAL A 258 -21.41 9.19 2.10
N GLY A 259 -22.72 9.39 2.05
CA GLY A 259 -23.38 10.51 2.74
C GLY A 259 -23.08 10.57 4.25
N SER A 260 -22.80 9.44 4.90
CA SER A 260 -22.44 9.38 6.33
C SER A 260 -20.96 9.68 6.60
N ALA A 261 -20.10 9.56 5.59
CA ALA A 261 -18.65 9.75 5.69
C ALA A 261 -18.16 11.07 5.04
N ASN A 262 -19.07 11.90 4.52
CA ASN A 262 -18.73 13.10 3.77
C ASN A 262 -17.90 14.10 4.62
N GLY A 263 -16.77 14.55 4.07
CA GLY A 263 -15.82 15.43 4.78
C GLY A 263 -15.02 14.78 5.91
N ARG A 264 -15.08 13.45 6.05
CA ARG A 264 -14.42 12.71 7.14
C ARG A 264 -13.40 11.67 6.66
N LEU A 265 -13.06 11.66 5.38
CA LEU A 265 -12.13 10.67 4.80
C LEU A 265 -10.78 10.67 5.49
N ALA A 266 -10.21 11.86 5.74
CA ALA A 266 -8.95 12.02 6.45
C ALA A 266 -8.98 11.36 7.85
N GLU A 267 -10.01 11.68 8.62
CA GLU A 267 -10.22 11.16 9.98
C GLU A 267 -10.40 9.64 9.98
N ILE A 268 -11.14 9.10 9.01
CA ILE A 268 -11.37 7.66 8.86
C ILE A 268 -10.07 6.96 8.49
N LEU A 269 -9.34 7.49 7.53
CA LEU A 269 -8.11 6.89 7.03
C LEU A 269 -7.02 6.85 8.13
N SER A 270 -6.81 7.96 8.84
CA SER A 270 -5.85 8.00 9.96
C SER A 270 -6.23 7.06 11.10
N ALA A 271 -7.53 6.89 11.36
CA ALA A 271 -7.97 5.95 12.39
C ALA A 271 -7.81 4.49 11.97
N LEU A 272 -8.04 4.15 10.70
CA LEU A 272 -7.87 2.81 10.18
C LEU A 272 -6.39 2.43 10.08
N HIS A 273 -5.55 3.31 9.59
CA HIS A 273 -4.14 3.00 9.30
C HIS A 273 -3.23 3.10 10.52
N PRO A 274 -2.29 2.14 10.74
CA PRO A 274 -2.28 0.83 10.11
C PRO A 274 -3.36 -0.09 10.71
N THR A 275 -3.97 -0.92 9.86
CA THR A 275 -4.91 -1.94 10.32
C THR A 275 -4.16 -3.08 11.03
N PRO A 276 -4.84 -3.93 11.83
CA PRO A 276 -4.21 -5.13 12.38
C PRO A 276 -3.77 -6.16 11.33
N ALA A 277 -4.15 -5.99 10.06
CA ALA A 277 -3.67 -6.83 8.95
C ALA A 277 -2.20 -6.62 8.64
N VAL A 278 -1.68 -5.39 8.83
CA VAL A 278 -0.28 -5.02 8.57
C VAL A 278 0.49 -4.59 9.83
N GLY A 279 -0.21 -4.15 10.87
CA GLY A 279 0.34 -3.79 12.18
C GLY A 279 0.09 -4.88 13.22
N GLY A 280 -0.93 -4.69 14.05
CA GLY A 280 -1.33 -5.67 15.06
C GLY A 280 -2.44 -5.17 15.97
N TYR A 281 -2.71 -5.91 17.05
CA TYR A 281 -3.80 -5.59 17.98
C TYR A 281 -3.44 -5.94 19.44
N PRO A 282 -3.76 -5.09 20.44
CA PRO A 282 -4.21 -3.69 20.28
C PRO A 282 -3.19 -2.83 19.52
N LYS A 283 -3.66 -1.85 18.72
CA LYS A 283 -2.83 -1.11 17.75
C LYS A 283 -1.57 -0.52 18.39
N GLU A 284 -1.72 0.32 19.41
CA GLU A 284 -0.62 1.06 20.03
C GLU A 284 0.43 0.11 20.60
N LEU A 285 -0.01 -0.89 21.37
CA LEU A 285 0.90 -1.88 21.99
C LEU A 285 1.60 -2.74 20.93
N ALA A 286 0.88 -3.16 19.90
CA ALA A 286 1.47 -3.93 18.81
C ALA A 286 2.51 -3.12 18.04
N MET A 287 2.25 -1.84 17.78
CA MET A 287 3.20 -0.94 17.14
C MET A 287 4.46 -0.72 17.99
N GLU A 288 4.34 -0.56 19.31
CA GLU A 288 5.49 -0.52 20.22
C GLU A 288 6.34 -1.80 20.15
N TRP A 289 5.69 -2.96 20.13
CA TRP A 289 6.38 -4.23 19.99
C TRP A 289 7.07 -4.38 18.64
N ILE A 290 6.44 -3.98 17.54
CA ILE A 290 7.03 -3.98 16.20
C ILE A 290 8.29 -3.12 16.18
N ARG A 291 8.23 -1.85 16.64
CA ARG A 291 9.39 -0.94 16.70
C ARG A 291 10.54 -1.49 17.55
N ARG A 292 10.22 -2.19 18.65
CA ARG A 292 11.22 -2.80 19.53
C ARG A 292 11.89 -4.02 18.92
N VAL A 293 11.18 -4.77 18.11
CA VAL A 293 11.59 -6.11 17.63
C VAL A 293 12.17 -6.07 16.23
N GLU A 294 11.62 -5.27 15.32
CA GLU A 294 12.16 -5.11 13.98
C GLU A 294 13.54 -4.42 14.02
N SER A 295 14.47 -4.90 13.19
CA SER A 295 15.82 -4.35 13.09
C SER A 295 15.97 -3.33 11.95
N HIS A 296 14.88 -2.99 11.27
CA HIS A 296 14.82 -2.07 10.15
C HIS A 296 13.59 -1.17 10.27
N GLU A 297 13.64 -0.05 9.59
CA GLU A 297 12.49 0.85 9.42
C GLU A 297 11.68 0.41 8.20
N ARG A 298 10.37 0.29 8.34
CA ARG A 298 9.47 -0.07 7.23
C ARG A 298 9.37 1.02 6.20
N ARG A 299 9.53 2.26 6.61
CA ARG A 299 9.36 3.43 5.77
C ARG A 299 7.97 3.43 5.11
N TYR A 300 7.90 3.24 3.79
CA TYR A 300 6.64 3.17 3.03
C TYR A 300 6.09 1.74 2.86
N TYR A 301 6.84 0.72 3.28
CA TYR A 301 6.33 -0.65 3.29
C TYR A 301 5.25 -0.84 4.36
N GLY A 302 4.07 -1.32 3.96
CA GLY A 302 2.90 -1.42 4.84
C GLY A 302 2.20 -0.09 5.09
N GLY A 303 2.65 0.99 4.46
CA GLY A 303 1.93 2.25 4.36
C GLY A 303 0.73 2.15 3.40
N TYR A 304 0.23 3.30 2.94
CA TYR A 304 -0.85 3.32 1.97
C TYR A 304 -0.55 4.24 0.79
N LEU A 305 -1.10 3.90 -0.35
CA LEU A 305 -0.97 4.68 -1.57
C LEU A 305 -2.19 4.47 -2.47
N GLY A 306 -2.44 5.43 -3.34
CA GLY A 306 -3.53 5.30 -4.30
C GLY A 306 -4.05 6.64 -4.83
N PRO A 307 -4.92 6.59 -5.86
CA PRO A 307 -5.56 7.76 -6.44
C PRO A 307 -6.58 8.38 -5.48
N MET A 308 -6.77 9.69 -5.65
CA MET A 308 -7.81 10.48 -5.00
C MET A 308 -8.55 11.35 -6.00
#